data_bb86043526aabfdcc52ef52038173028
#
_entry.id   bb86043526aabfdcc52ef52038173028
#
_cell.length_a   1.000
_cell.length_b   1.000
_cell.length_c   1.000
_cell.angle_alpha   90.00
_cell.angle_beta   90.00
_cell.angle_gamma   90.00
#
_symmetry.space_group_name_H-M   'P 1'
#
loop_
_entity.id
_entity.type
_entity.pdbx_description
1 polymer ?
#
loop_
_entity_poly.entity_id
_entity_poly.type
_entity_poly.pdbx_seq_one_letter_code
_entity_poly.pdbx_strand_id
1 'polypeptide(L)'
;MTLLRHIQGPDGKGWRGALLAAVLLGLVAQWPIRFDVTEDRRHSLSQATEAMLEDIASSDDEVLIRCYLEGDFPARYQRLAEEIRSKLRTFARKSGNQVRWQVVDVTASGDATTIGETERALYDQGLRFTRIATRENGVTAFQNVWPCAIATVGGVDYPVQFLRSENMDPDEVMVQNAINQVEFNLGQAIRLGLRDRRPTVGMLQGHGCWLPVETADFTTTLSETADVVDVRLDGAVDALCEKIEGRPDRQPKFDVL
;
A
#
# COMPACT_ATOMS: atom_id res chain seq x y z
N MET A 1 54.68 -4.64 14.41
CA MET A 1 54.74 -4.83 15.88
C MET A 1 54.94 -3.48 16.58
N THR A 2 54.17 -2.42 16.21
CA THR A 2 54.47 -1.04 16.66
C THR A 2 53.20 -0.21 16.96
N LEU A 3 52.04 -0.84 17.16
CA LEU A 3 50.77 -0.12 17.42
C LEU A 3 50.22 -0.28 18.87
N LEU A 4 50.90 -1.08 19.73
CA LEU A 4 50.44 -1.33 21.12
C LEU A 4 51.18 -0.50 22.18
N ARG A 5 52.05 0.47 21.83
CA ARG A 5 52.91 1.17 22.77
C ARG A 5 52.41 2.55 23.21
N HIS A 6 51.21 2.96 22.78
CA HIS A 6 50.68 4.30 23.09
C HIS A 6 49.49 4.32 24.09
N ILE A 7 49.17 3.20 24.73
CA ILE A 7 48.02 3.10 25.67
C ILE A 7 48.46 3.13 27.14
N GLN A 8 49.75 3.19 27.44
CA GLN A 8 50.25 3.30 28.80
C GLN A 8 50.81 4.71 29.05
N GLY A 9 49.91 5.69 29.32
CA GLY A 9 50.27 6.95 29.95
C GLY A 9 50.40 6.73 31.47
N PRO A 10 51.31 7.52 32.14
CA PRO A 10 51.66 7.28 33.53
C PRO A 10 50.58 7.49 34.58
N ASP A 11 49.36 7.93 34.22
CA ASP A 11 48.32 8.35 35.17
C ASP A 11 47.06 7.48 35.19
N GLY A 12 47.06 6.28 34.60
CA GLY A 12 45.93 5.35 34.70
C GLY A 12 44.58 5.89 34.13
N LYS A 13 44.60 7.02 33.41
CA LYS A 13 43.37 7.66 32.89
C LYS A 13 42.95 7.14 31.49
N GLY A 14 43.88 6.53 30.75
CA GLY A 14 43.61 6.05 29.38
C GLY A 14 42.63 4.87 29.30
N TRP A 15 42.69 3.97 30.29
CA TRP A 15 41.81 2.79 30.30
C TRP A 15 40.34 3.14 30.67
N ARG A 16 40.13 4.20 31.47
CA ARG A 16 38.79 4.71 31.79
C ARG A 16 38.10 5.31 30.55
N GLY A 17 38.88 6.00 29.70
CA GLY A 17 38.39 6.51 28.41
C GLY A 17 38.02 5.38 27.43
N ALA A 18 38.89 4.35 27.36
CA ALA A 18 38.62 3.17 26.54
C ALA A 18 37.36 2.37 27.02
N LEU A 19 37.19 2.26 28.34
CA LEU A 19 36.00 1.62 28.94
C LEU A 19 34.73 2.44 28.68
N LEU A 20 34.78 3.77 28.82
CA LEU A 20 33.68 4.66 28.49
C LEU A 20 33.30 4.60 27.02
N ALA A 21 34.27 4.56 26.11
CA ALA A 21 34.05 4.42 24.68
C ALA A 21 33.43 3.04 24.34
N ALA A 22 33.89 1.97 24.98
CA ALA A 22 33.33 0.63 24.79
C ALA A 22 31.89 0.53 25.31
N VAL A 23 31.58 1.16 26.44
CA VAL A 23 30.19 1.20 27.00
C VAL A 23 29.27 2.05 26.09
N LEU A 24 29.75 3.18 25.60
CA LEU A 24 29.01 4.02 24.65
C LEU A 24 28.76 3.29 23.32
N LEU A 25 29.75 2.60 22.77
CA LEU A 25 29.59 1.77 21.58
C LEU A 25 28.62 0.59 21.83
N GLY A 26 28.66 -0.03 23.00
CA GLY A 26 27.71 -1.07 23.41
C GLY A 26 26.28 -0.56 23.54
N LEU A 27 26.07 0.65 24.07
CA LEU A 27 24.77 1.30 24.16
C LEU A 27 24.22 1.70 22.79
N VAL A 28 25.06 2.19 21.90
CA VAL A 28 24.69 2.53 20.52
C VAL A 28 24.37 1.26 19.72
N ALA A 29 25.09 0.16 19.95
CA ALA A 29 24.82 -1.13 19.28
C ALA A 29 23.51 -1.80 19.74
N GLN A 30 22.96 -1.45 20.88
CA GLN A 30 21.66 -1.93 21.38
C GLN A 30 20.48 -1.10 20.86
N TRP A 31 20.73 0.07 20.29
CA TRP A 31 19.69 0.86 19.64
C TRP A 31 19.49 0.35 18.22
N PRO A 32 18.30 -0.14 17.86
CA PRO A 32 18.03 -0.59 16.49
C PRO A 32 17.84 0.62 15.55
N ILE A 33 18.86 1.48 15.45
CA ILE A 33 18.86 2.55 14.47
C ILE A 33 19.14 1.91 13.10
N ARG A 34 18.09 1.60 12.38
CA ARG A 34 18.17 1.19 10.98
C ARG A 34 18.27 2.45 10.14
N PHE A 35 19.49 2.80 9.73
CA PHE A 35 19.66 3.79 8.68
C PHE A 35 19.41 3.11 7.33
N ASP A 36 18.43 3.61 6.61
CA ASP A 36 18.24 3.26 5.20
C ASP A 36 19.34 3.99 4.42
N VAL A 37 20.39 3.23 4.06
CA VAL A 37 21.54 3.74 3.27
C VAL A 37 21.34 3.51 1.78
N THR A 38 20.16 3.05 1.33
CA THR A 38 19.86 2.92 -0.08
C THR A 38 19.63 4.30 -0.69
N GLU A 39 20.21 4.54 -1.87
CA GLU A 39 20.09 5.81 -2.60
C GLU A 39 18.62 6.21 -2.85
N ASP A 40 17.74 5.22 -3.01
CA ASP A 40 16.29 5.39 -3.27
C ASP A 40 15.42 5.34 -2.00
N ARG A 41 15.98 5.19 -0.80
CA ARG A 41 15.24 5.03 0.47
C ARG A 41 14.13 3.96 0.41
N ARG A 42 14.40 2.86 -0.29
CA ARG A 42 13.39 1.80 -0.59
C ARG A 42 12.73 1.19 0.65
N HIS A 43 13.39 1.25 1.80
CA HIS A 43 12.90 0.70 3.06
C HIS A 43 12.24 1.73 3.97
N SER A 44 12.31 3.03 3.64
CA SER A 44 11.56 4.08 4.34
C SER A 44 10.20 4.31 3.68
N LEU A 45 9.25 4.78 4.47
CA LEU A 45 7.94 5.20 3.96
C LEU A 45 8.01 6.62 3.43
N SER A 46 7.12 6.97 2.51
CA SER A 46 6.92 8.35 2.10
C SER A 46 6.38 9.19 3.27
N GLN A 47 6.72 10.48 3.28
CA GLN A 47 6.25 11.39 4.32
C GLN A 47 4.72 11.39 4.45
N ALA A 48 4.00 11.29 3.32
CA ALA A 48 2.55 11.26 3.31
C ALA A 48 1.98 9.96 3.93
N THR A 49 2.67 8.84 3.75
CA THR A 49 2.28 7.56 4.38
C THR A 49 2.60 7.57 5.87
N GLU A 50 3.75 8.13 6.27
CA GLU A 50 4.11 8.25 7.68
C GLU A 50 3.09 9.12 8.44
N ALA A 51 2.76 10.31 7.91
CA ALA A 51 1.75 11.18 8.51
C ALA A 51 0.39 10.49 8.68
N MET A 52 -0.08 9.79 7.64
CA MET A 52 -1.32 9.01 7.72
C MET A 52 -1.27 7.95 8.84
N LEU A 53 -0.17 7.23 8.98
CA LEU A 53 -0.03 6.19 10.01
C LEU A 53 0.08 6.77 11.42
N GLU A 54 0.67 7.97 11.58
CA GLU A 54 0.72 8.72 12.82
C GLU A 54 -0.68 9.23 13.21
N ASP A 55 -1.48 9.69 12.24
CA ASP A 55 -2.88 10.07 12.46
C ASP A 55 -3.71 8.87 12.93
N ILE A 56 -3.57 7.70 12.29
CA ILE A 56 -4.21 6.44 12.72
C ILE A 56 -3.78 6.07 14.15
N ALA A 57 -2.48 6.19 14.48
CA ALA A 57 -1.98 5.88 15.81
C ALA A 57 -2.59 6.76 16.90
N SER A 58 -3.07 7.94 16.54
CA SER A 58 -3.67 8.94 17.43
C SER A 58 -5.20 8.91 17.43
N SER A 59 -5.81 8.12 16.55
CA SER A 59 -7.26 7.94 16.43
C SER A 59 -7.70 6.58 16.98
N ASP A 60 -9.01 6.37 17.04
CA ASP A 60 -9.61 5.06 17.37
C ASP A 60 -9.86 4.21 16.10
N ASP A 61 -9.31 4.61 14.95
CA ASP A 61 -9.50 3.90 13.70
C ASP A 61 -8.73 2.58 13.70
N GLU A 62 -9.43 1.49 13.47
CA GLU A 62 -8.83 0.18 13.28
C GLU A 62 -8.81 -0.19 11.79
N VAL A 63 -7.65 -0.63 11.32
CA VAL A 63 -7.46 -1.11 9.96
C VAL A 63 -7.04 -2.58 9.99
N LEU A 64 -7.74 -3.44 9.27
CA LEU A 64 -7.37 -4.84 9.09
C LEU A 64 -7.00 -5.10 7.63
N ILE A 65 -5.79 -5.59 7.37
CA ILE A 65 -5.34 -5.94 6.02
C ILE A 65 -5.21 -7.45 5.90
N ARG A 66 -5.96 -8.04 4.98
CA ARG A 66 -5.90 -9.46 4.60
C ARG A 66 -5.13 -9.58 3.29
N CYS A 67 -3.91 -10.14 3.33
CA CYS A 67 -3.07 -10.34 2.15
C CYS A 67 -3.22 -11.77 1.66
N TYR A 68 -3.49 -11.96 0.37
CA TYR A 68 -3.77 -13.26 -0.25
C TYR A 68 -2.58 -13.83 -1.04
N LEU A 69 -1.44 -13.16 -1.03
CA LEU A 69 -0.23 -13.64 -1.68
C LEU A 69 0.56 -14.55 -0.71
N GLU A 70 0.13 -15.81 -0.62
CA GLU A 70 0.77 -16.85 0.18
C GLU A 70 0.83 -18.15 -0.62
N GLY A 71 1.93 -18.91 -0.51
CA GLY A 71 2.13 -20.19 -1.16
C GLY A 71 3.56 -20.41 -1.63
N ASP A 72 3.80 -21.55 -2.28
CA ASP A 72 5.07 -21.86 -2.91
C ASP A 72 5.11 -21.30 -4.34
N PHE A 73 5.83 -20.20 -4.51
CA PHE A 73 5.89 -19.45 -5.76
C PHE A 73 7.31 -19.34 -6.29
N PRO A 74 7.50 -19.09 -7.62
CA PRO A 74 8.79 -18.69 -8.17
C PRO A 74 9.38 -17.47 -7.43
N ALA A 75 10.70 -17.38 -7.38
CA ALA A 75 11.45 -16.38 -6.58
C ALA A 75 11.00 -14.93 -6.77
N ARG A 76 10.54 -14.54 -7.97
CA ARG A 76 10.03 -13.20 -8.24
C ARG A 76 8.77 -12.87 -7.44
N TYR A 77 7.85 -13.82 -7.29
CA TYR A 77 6.62 -13.64 -6.49
C TYR A 77 6.90 -13.72 -4.99
N GLN A 78 7.87 -14.55 -4.59
CA GLN A 78 8.34 -14.58 -3.20
C GLN A 78 8.89 -13.21 -2.79
N ARG A 79 9.69 -12.53 -3.66
CA ARG A 79 10.17 -11.17 -3.40
C ARG A 79 9.03 -10.16 -3.24
N LEU A 80 8.00 -10.24 -4.09
CA LEU A 80 6.81 -9.40 -3.94
C LEU A 80 6.10 -9.66 -2.61
N ALA A 81 5.89 -10.92 -2.24
CA ALA A 81 5.28 -11.29 -0.97
C ALA A 81 6.10 -10.81 0.24
N GLU A 82 7.42 -10.92 0.18
CA GLU A 82 8.32 -10.42 1.23
C GLU A 82 8.26 -8.90 1.37
N GLU A 83 8.22 -8.16 0.25
CA GLU A 83 8.09 -6.69 0.28
C GLU A 83 6.74 -6.28 0.88
N ILE A 84 5.64 -6.92 0.48
CA ILE A 84 4.32 -6.67 1.06
C ILE A 84 4.35 -6.90 2.57
N ARG A 85 4.88 -8.04 3.04
CA ARG A 85 4.99 -8.35 4.48
C ARG A 85 5.87 -7.34 5.21
N SER A 86 6.97 -6.89 4.58
CA SER A 86 7.87 -5.88 5.15
C SER A 86 7.17 -4.55 5.34
N LYS A 87 6.42 -4.08 4.33
CA LYS A 87 5.62 -2.84 4.42
C LYS A 87 4.51 -2.96 5.45
N LEU A 88 3.79 -4.09 5.49
CA LEU A 88 2.72 -4.35 6.47
C LEU A 88 3.25 -4.33 7.92
N ARG A 89 4.42 -4.93 8.19
CA ARG A 89 5.08 -4.83 9.51
C ARG A 89 5.43 -3.39 9.86
N THR A 90 5.87 -2.62 8.87
CA THR A 90 6.22 -1.21 9.09
C THR A 90 4.97 -0.37 9.36
N PHE A 91 3.88 -0.61 8.62
CA PHE A 91 2.58 0.04 8.83
C PHE A 91 2.05 -0.26 10.24
N ALA A 92 2.02 -1.54 10.64
CA ALA A 92 1.59 -1.94 12.00
C ALA A 92 2.41 -1.23 13.10
N ARG A 93 3.75 -1.20 12.95
CA ARG A 93 4.62 -0.56 13.95
C ARG A 93 4.42 0.95 14.02
N LYS A 94 4.31 1.63 12.87
CA LYS A 94 4.16 3.09 12.79
C LYS A 94 2.79 3.56 13.25
N SER A 95 1.74 2.76 13.06
CA SER A 95 0.37 3.03 13.52
C SER A 95 0.10 2.60 14.98
N GLY A 96 1.12 2.28 15.78
CA GLY A 96 0.90 1.80 17.13
C GLY A 96 0.10 0.49 17.22
N ASN A 97 0.13 -0.36 16.18
CA ASN A 97 -0.64 -1.58 15.99
C ASN A 97 -2.15 -1.38 15.72
N GLN A 98 -2.59 -0.17 15.40
CA GLN A 98 -3.95 0.07 14.91
C GLN A 98 -4.15 -0.52 13.50
N VAL A 99 -3.10 -0.54 12.67
CA VAL A 99 -3.07 -1.33 11.44
C VAL A 99 -2.67 -2.75 11.76
N ARG A 100 -3.64 -3.66 11.73
CA ARG A 100 -3.44 -5.10 11.89
C ARG A 100 -3.41 -5.77 10.51
N TRP A 101 -2.67 -6.86 10.38
CA TRP A 101 -2.61 -7.59 9.11
C TRP A 101 -2.50 -9.09 9.35
N GLN A 102 -2.97 -9.84 8.38
CA GLN A 102 -2.85 -11.30 8.32
C GLN A 102 -2.61 -11.74 6.88
N VAL A 103 -1.99 -12.89 6.75
CA VAL A 103 -1.81 -13.56 5.45
C VAL A 103 -2.81 -14.69 5.36
N VAL A 104 -3.48 -14.80 4.22
CA VAL A 104 -4.50 -15.81 3.95
C VAL A 104 -4.04 -16.64 2.77
N ASP A 105 -3.81 -17.91 2.99
CA ASP A 105 -3.58 -18.87 1.92
C ASP A 105 -4.92 -19.33 1.36
N VAL A 106 -5.20 -18.97 0.12
CA VAL A 106 -6.45 -19.32 -0.58
C VAL A 106 -6.58 -20.85 -0.75
N THR A 107 -5.46 -21.55 -0.77
CA THR A 107 -5.42 -23.02 -1.00
C THR A 107 -5.36 -23.85 0.28
N ALA A 108 -5.25 -23.21 1.45
CA ALA A 108 -5.01 -23.87 2.74
C ALA A 108 -6.07 -24.90 3.13
N SER A 109 -7.32 -24.76 2.66
CA SER A 109 -8.39 -25.71 2.96
C SER A 109 -8.18 -27.08 2.32
N GLY A 110 -7.45 -27.14 1.20
CA GLY A 110 -7.29 -28.36 0.39
C GLY A 110 -8.58 -28.86 -0.28
N ASP A 111 -9.72 -28.23 -0.01
CA ASP A 111 -11.01 -28.55 -0.60
C ASP A 111 -11.32 -27.64 -1.78
N ALA A 112 -11.54 -28.23 -2.95
CA ALA A 112 -11.76 -27.50 -4.20
C ALA A 112 -12.98 -26.58 -4.15
N THR A 113 -14.02 -26.95 -3.39
CA THR A 113 -15.25 -26.15 -3.26
C THR A 113 -14.95 -24.87 -2.48
N THR A 114 -14.32 -25.00 -1.32
CA THR A 114 -13.94 -23.86 -0.46
C THR A 114 -12.94 -22.92 -1.15
N ILE A 115 -11.97 -23.49 -1.89
CA ILE A 115 -11.03 -22.71 -2.72
C ILE A 115 -11.81 -21.91 -3.76
N GLY A 116 -12.70 -22.55 -4.52
CA GLY A 116 -13.50 -21.90 -5.55
C GLY A 116 -14.44 -20.81 -5.02
N GLU A 117 -15.02 -21.01 -3.84
CA GLU A 117 -15.83 -19.98 -3.16
C GLU A 117 -14.98 -18.76 -2.76
N THR A 118 -13.78 -18.99 -2.21
CA THR A 118 -12.85 -17.92 -1.85
C THR A 118 -12.37 -17.14 -3.07
N GLU A 119 -11.97 -17.85 -4.13
CA GLU A 119 -11.55 -17.24 -5.40
C GLU A 119 -12.68 -16.40 -6.01
N ARG A 120 -13.91 -16.91 -5.97
CA ARG A 120 -15.08 -16.18 -6.47
C ARG A 120 -15.36 -14.93 -5.65
N ALA A 121 -15.28 -15.00 -4.32
CA ALA A 121 -15.46 -13.85 -3.45
C ALA A 121 -14.44 -12.75 -3.72
N LEU A 122 -13.18 -13.12 -3.98
CA LEU A 122 -12.13 -12.18 -4.37
C LEU A 122 -12.42 -11.54 -5.74
N TYR A 123 -12.86 -12.37 -6.70
CA TYR A 123 -13.20 -11.91 -8.04
C TYR A 123 -14.38 -10.92 -8.04
N ASP A 124 -15.41 -11.20 -7.24
CA ASP A 124 -16.60 -10.35 -7.09
C ASP A 124 -16.25 -8.97 -6.45
N GLN A 125 -15.18 -8.91 -5.65
CA GLN A 125 -14.61 -7.66 -5.14
C GLN A 125 -13.71 -6.92 -6.14
N GLY A 126 -13.61 -7.36 -7.38
CA GLY A 126 -12.80 -6.73 -8.42
C GLY A 126 -11.34 -7.15 -8.43
N LEU A 127 -10.94 -8.08 -7.55
CA LEU A 127 -9.57 -8.62 -7.52
C LEU A 127 -9.37 -9.66 -8.61
N ARG A 128 -8.13 -9.79 -9.07
CA ARG A 128 -7.76 -10.69 -10.17
C ARG A 128 -6.59 -11.56 -9.78
N PHE A 129 -6.67 -12.84 -10.17
CA PHE A 129 -5.54 -13.74 -10.06
C PHE A 129 -4.56 -13.56 -11.23
N THR A 130 -3.36 -14.04 -11.04
CA THR A 130 -2.34 -14.21 -12.08
C THR A 130 -2.09 -15.71 -12.24
N ARG A 131 -2.14 -16.20 -13.48
CA ARG A 131 -1.82 -17.60 -13.76
C ARG A 131 -0.35 -17.73 -14.03
N ILE A 132 0.33 -18.51 -13.21
CA ILE A 132 1.76 -18.82 -13.36
C ILE A 132 1.96 -20.26 -13.80
N ALA A 133 3.01 -20.49 -14.60
CA ALA A 133 3.45 -21.83 -14.98
C ALA A 133 4.58 -22.27 -14.03
N THR A 134 4.37 -23.36 -13.33
CA THR A 134 5.39 -24.02 -12.52
C THR A 134 5.82 -25.31 -13.20
N ARG A 135 7.09 -25.67 -13.07
CA ARG A 135 7.62 -26.90 -13.66
C ARG A 135 8.03 -27.85 -12.55
N GLU A 136 7.21 -28.86 -12.31
CA GLU A 136 7.52 -29.93 -11.35
C GLU A 136 7.78 -31.24 -12.09
N ASN A 137 8.91 -31.88 -11.82
CA ASN A 137 9.28 -33.19 -12.39
C ASN A 137 9.17 -33.26 -13.92
N GLY A 138 9.42 -32.13 -14.62
CA GLY A 138 9.35 -32.08 -16.09
C GLY A 138 7.93 -31.86 -16.65
N VAL A 139 6.91 -31.81 -15.80
CA VAL A 139 5.53 -31.47 -16.15
C VAL A 139 5.28 -30.01 -15.88
N THR A 140 4.65 -29.33 -16.84
CA THR A 140 4.19 -27.95 -16.62
C THR A 140 2.83 -27.98 -15.92
N ALA A 141 2.78 -27.46 -14.70
CA ALA A 141 1.57 -27.22 -13.95
C ALA A 141 1.22 -25.72 -13.98
N PHE A 142 -0.05 -25.39 -13.92
CA PHE A 142 -0.53 -24.00 -13.81
C PHE A 142 -1.11 -23.78 -12.42
N GLN A 143 -0.76 -22.66 -11.80
CA GLN A 143 -1.26 -22.25 -10.51
C GLN A 143 -1.85 -20.84 -10.59
N ASN A 144 -3.01 -20.64 -9.96
CA ASN A 144 -3.57 -19.31 -9.76
C ASN A 144 -2.93 -18.70 -8.51
N VAL A 145 -2.38 -17.51 -8.67
CA VAL A 145 -1.79 -16.72 -7.60
C VAL A 145 -2.61 -15.45 -7.45
N TRP A 146 -2.88 -15.06 -6.20
CA TRP A 146 -3.66 -13.88 -5.87
C TRP A 146 -2.76 -12.77 -5.32
N PRO A 147 -2.10 -11.96 -6.18
CA PRO A 147 -1.23 -10.87 -5.74
C PRO A 147 -2.06 -9.67 -5.34
N CYS A 148 -2.81 -9.81 -4.26
CA CYS A 148 -3.78 -8.82 -3.81
C CYS A 148 -3.92 -8.83 -2.28
N ALA A 149 -4.60 -7.81 -1.78
CA ALA A 149 -5.04 -7.71 -0.40
C ALA A 149 -6.41 -7.04 -0.31
N ILE A 150 -7.05 -7.11 0.85
CA ILE A 150 -8.24 -6.35 1.20
C ILE A 150 -7.92 -5.57 2.47
N ALA A 151 -8.05 -4.25 2.41
CA ALA A 151 -7.97 -3.38 3.58
C ALA A 151 -9.39 -3.11 4.08
N THR A 152 -9.72 -3.53 5.29
CA THR A 152 -11.00 -3.25 5.95
C THR A 152 -10.80 -2.06 6.88
N VAL A 153 -11.51 -0.97 6.65
CA VAL A 153 -11.48 0.26 7.44
C VAL A 153 -12.92 0.62 7.81
N GLY A 154 -13.20 0.80 9.09
CA GLY A 154 -14.56 1.10 9.53
C GLY A 154 -15.60 0.03 9.15
N GLY A 155 -15.18 -1.22 8.96
CA GLY A 155 -16.04 -2.33 8.52
C GLY A 155 -16.31 -2.37 7.02
N VAL A 156 -15.71 -1.48 6.21
CA VAL A 156 -15.83 -1.45 4.75
C VAL A 156 -14.55 -2.02 4.12
N ASP A 157 -14.71 -2.87 3.13
CA ASP A 157 -13.61 -3.53 2.42
C ASP A 157 -13.15 -2.69 1.21
N TYR A 158 -11.83 -2.45 1.14
CA TYR A 158 -11.15 -1.74 0.06
C TYR A 158 -10.18 -2.70 -0.62
N PRO A 159 -10.44 -3.13 -1.86
CA PRO A 159 -9.60 -4.07 -2.58
C PRO A 159 -8.27 -3.42 -2.99
N VAL A 160 -7.18 -4.17 -2.87
CA VAL A 160 -5.81 -3.75 -3.23
C VAL A 160 -5.24 -4.77 -4.19
N GLN A 161 -5.03 -4.39 -5.44
CA GLN A 161 -4.38 -5.23 -6.43
C GLN A 161 -2.92 -4.81 -6.57
N PHE A 162 -1.97 -5.71 -6.27
CA PHE A 162 -0.54 -5.42 -6.43
C PHE A 162 -0.03 -5.67 -7.83
N LEU A 163 -0.54 -6.73 -8.49
CA LEU A 163 -0.11 -7.11 -9.83
C LEU A 163 -1.33 -7.55 -10.64
N ARG A 164 -1.53 -6.95 -11.83
CA ARG A 164 -2.60 -7.30 -12.76
C ARG A 164 -2.00 -7.99 -13.97
N SER A 165 -2.30 -9.26 -14.16
CA SER A 165 -1.96 -10.00 -15.36
C SER A 165 -2.84 -11.25 -15.46
N GLU A 166 -3.94 -11.17 -16.18
CA GLU A 166 -4.92 -12.25 -16.28
C GLU A 166 -4.50 -13.34 -17.29
N ASN A 167 -3.80 -12.94 -18.37
CA ASN A 167 -3.60 -13.79 -19.54
C ASN A 167 -2.15 -14.19 -19.82
N MET A 168 -1.20 -13.68 -19.08
CA MET A 168 0.22 -14.01 -19.25
C MET A 168 0.95 -14.05 -17.92
N ASP A 169 1.99 -14.88 -17.84
CA ASP A 169 2.90 -14.86 -16.70
C ASP A 169 3.71 -13.54 -16.70
N PRO A 170 3.54 -12.67 -15.68
CA PRO A 170 4.24 -11.39 -15.60
C PRO A 170 5.75 -11.54 -15.69
N ASP A 171 6.37 -10.68 -16.46
CA ASP A 171 7.81 -10.61 -16.52
C ASP A 171 8.43 -9.98 -15.26
N GLU A 172 9.74 -10.01 -15.18
CA GLU A 172 10.49 -9.45 -14.04
C GLU A 172 10.25 -7.94 -13.86
N VAL A 173 10.06 -7.20 -14.95
CA VAL A 173 9.83 -5.75 -14.92
C VAL A 173 8.46 -5.44 -14.31
N MET A 174 7.42 -6.19 -14.68
CA MET A 174 6.08 -6.03 -14.13
C MET A 174 6.07 -6.31 -12.63
N VAL A 175 6.74 -7.39 -12.19
CA VAL A 175 6.83 -7.72 -10.76
C VAL A 175 7.64 -6.67 -9.99
N GLN A 176 8.74 -6.16 -10.58
CA GLN A 176 9.53 -5.10 -9.94
C GLN A 176 8.73 -3.79 -9.82
N ASN A 177 7.93 -3.44 -10.80
CA ASN A 177 7.03 -2.30 -10.73
C ASN A 177 5.96 -2.48 -9.64
N ALA A 178 5.40 -3.69 -9.51
CA ALA A 178 4.47 -4.03 -8.45
C ALA A 178 5.12 -3.86 -7.05
N ILE A 179 6.36 -4.34 -6.87
CA ILE A 179 7.15 -4.16 -5.64
C ILE A 179 7.29 -2.68 -5.29
N ASN A 180 7.63 -1.85 -6.26
CA ASN A 180 7.81 -0.41 -6.05
C ASN A 180 6.50 0.31 -5.69
N GLN A 181 5.35 -0.24 -6.05
CA GLN A 181 4.02 0.35 -5.82
C GLN A 181 3.31 -0.19 -4.56
N VAL A 182 3.87 -1.17 -3.85
CA VAL A 182 3.22 -1.79 -2.68
C VAL A 182 2.78 -0.74 -1.65
N GLU A 183 3.66 0.17 -1.29
CA GLU A 183 3.34 1.22 -0.31
C GLU A 183 2.21 2.13 -0.78
N PHE A 184 2.28 2.56 -2.04
CA PHE A 184 1.26 3.44 -2.62
C PHE A 184 -0.11 2.76 -2.63
N ASN A 185 -0.19 1.51 -3.10
CA ASN A 185 -1.44 0.77 -3.21
C ASN A 185 -2.09 0.53 -1.84
N LEU A 186 -1.30 0.13 -0.84
CA LEU A 186 -1.78 -0.05 0.54
C LEU A 186 -2.22 1.28 1.16
N GLY A 187 -1.38 2.32 1.03
CA GLY A 187 -1.67 3.64 1.57
C GLY A 187 -2.91 4.28 0.94
N GLN A 188 -3.13 4.06 -0.36
CA GLN A 188 -4.31 4.56 -1.04
C GLN A 188 -5.60 3.90 -0.52
N ALA A 189 -5.62 2.58 -0.37
CA ALA A 189 -6.78 1.85 0.14
C ALA A 189 -7.16 2.30 1.56
N ILE A 190 -6.16 2.45 2.43
CA ILE A 190 -6.38 2.96 3.79
C ILE A 190 -6.92 4.39 3.77
N ARG A 191 -6.31 5.30 2.99
CA ARG A 191 -6.79 6.68 2.88
C ARG A 191 -8.21 6.79 2.37
N LEU A 192 -8.61 5.91 1.44
CA LEU A 192 -10.00 5.88 0.96
C LEU A 192 -10.95 5.50 2.09
N GLY A 193 -10.55 4.54 2.92
CA GLY A 193 -11.36 4.08 4.05
C GLY A 193 -11.45 5.09 5.21
N LEU A 194 -10.41 5.90 5.41
CA LEU A 194 -10.37 6.93 6.46
C LEU A 194 -11.09 8.22 6.09
N ARG A 195 -11.54 8.37 4.84
CA ARG A 195 -12.28 9.57 4.43
C ARG A 195 -13.72 9.51 4.90
N ASP A 196 -14.21 10.58 5.49
CA ASP A 196 -15.63 10.74 5.88
C ASP A 196 -16.58 10.62 4.68
N ARG A 197 -16.12 11.03 3.50
CA ARG A 197 -16.85 10.94 2.24
C ARG A 197 -15.92 10.76 1.05
N ARG A 198 -16.42 10.13 -0.01
CA ARG A 198 -15.71 10.10 -1.29
C ARG A 198 -15.65 11.50 -1.89
N PRO A 199 -14.54 11.92 -2.50
CA PRO A 199 -14.48 13.19 -3.21
C PRO A 199 -15.43 13.15 -4.41
N THR A 200 -16.11 14.26 -4.67
CA THR A 200 -16.97 14.40 -5.84
C THR A 200 -16.23 15.15 -6.93
N VAL A 201 -16.13 14.52 -8.11
CA VAL A 201 -15.47 15.09 -9.29
C VAL A 201 -16.50 15.41 -10.36
N GLY A 202 -16.56 16.68 -10.77
CA GLY A 202 -17.42 17.12 -11.85
C GLY A 202 -16.74 16.99 -13.21
N MET A 203 -17.29 16.16 -14.10
CA MET A 203 -16.85 16.05 -15.49
C MET A 203 -17.64 17.03 -16.35
N LEU A 204 -16.97 18.08 -16.84
CA LEU A 204 -17.60 19.09 -17.69
C LEU A 204 -17.99 18.52 -19.03
N GLN A 205 -19.25 18.72 -19.41
CA GLN A 205 -19.82 18.29 -20.69
C GLN A 205 -20.24 19.48 -21.54
N GLY A 206 -20.10 19.34 -22.86
CA GLY A 206 -20.41 20.43 -23.82
C GLY A 206 -19.22 21.34 -24.07
N HIS A 207 -19.46 22.47 -24.76
CA HIS A 207 -18.47 23.51 -25.05
C HIS A 207 -17.18 23.03 -25.74
N GLY A 208 -17.24 21.92 -26.51
CA GLY A 208 -16.07 21.33 -27.15
C GLY A 208 -15.25 20.40 -26.25
N CYS A 209 -15.76 20.05 -25.07
CA CYS A 209 -15.18 18.99 -24.25
C CYS A 209 -15.30 17.61 -24.93
N TRP A 210 -14.47 16.70 -24.54
CA TRP A 210 -14.51 15.32 -25.02
C TRP A 210 -15.85 14.67 -24.66
N LEU A 211 -16.32 13.80 -25.55
CA LEU A 211 -17.55 13.07 -25.31
C LEU A 211 -17.36 12.00 -24.21
N PRO A 212 -18.42 11.65 -23.47
CA PRO A 212 -18.34 10.63 -22.43
C PRO A 212 -17.74 9.30 -22.91
N VAL A 213 -17.97 8.91 -24.16
CA VAL A 213 -17.40 7.68 -24.74
C VAL A 213 -15.87 7.78 -24.93
N GLU A 214 -15.34 8.98 -25.15
CA GLU A 214 -13.90 9.21 -25.34
C GLU A 214 -13.15 9.25 -24.01
N THR A 215 -13.86 9.53 -22.93
CA THR A 215 -13.31 9.59 -21.55
C THR A 215 -13.72 8.39 -20.70
N ALA A 216 -14.37 7.37 -21.28
CA ALA A 216 -14.96 6.26 -20.55
C ALA A 216 -13.93 5.51 -19.64
N ASP A 217 -12.75 5.22 -20.18
CA ASP A 217 -11.69 4.53 -19.40
C ASP A 217 -11.19 5.39 -18.24
N PHE A 218 -10.99 6.69 -18.50
CA PHE A 218 -10.60 7.65 -17.45
C PHE A 218 -11.68 7.77 -16.36
N THR A 219 -12.94 7.93 -16.77
CA THR A 219 -14.08 8.02 -15.84
C THR A 219 -14.24 6.75 -15.03
N THR A 220 -14.09 5.59 -15.65
CA THR A 220 -14.15 4.28 -14.95
C THR A 220 -13.05 4.19 -13.89
N THR A 221 -11.81 4.52 -14.24
CA THR A 221 -10.69 4.49 -13.29
C THR A 221 -10.89 5.50 -12.16
N LEU A 222 -11.37 6.71 -12.48
CA LEU A 222 -11.63 7.75 -11.48
C LEU A 222 -12.76 7.35 -10.53
N SER A 223 -13.77 6.64 -11.03
CA SER A 223 -14.90 6.15 -10.22
C SER A 223 -14.51 5.09 -9.19
N GLU A 224 -13.33 4.49 -9.30
CA GLU A 224 -12.79 3.62 -8.24
C GLU A 224 -12.49 4.41 -6.94
N THR A 225 -12.18 5.71 -7.05
CA THR A 225 -11.69 6.54 -5.93
C THR A 225 -12.54 7.77 -5.62
N ALA A 226 -13.44 8.17 -6.52
CA ALA A 226 -14.26 9.37 -6.43
C ALA A 226 -15.68 9.14 -6.96
N ASP A 227 -16.62 9.96 -6.54
CA ASP A 227 -17.95 10.03 -7.13
C ASP A 227 -17.88 10.97 -8.34
N VAL A 228 -18.03 10.41 -9.55
CA VAL A 228 -17.93 11.16 -10.79
C VAL A 228 -19.32 11.56 -11.26
N VAL A 229 -19.51 12.85 -11.51
CA VAL A 229 -20.79 13.42 -11.93
C VAL A 229 -20.61 14.26 -13.20
N ASP A 230 -21.43 13.99 -14.21
CA ASP A 230 -21.46 14.81 -15.43
C ASP A 230 -22.09 16.16 -15.16
N VAL A 231 -21.41 17.24 -15.53
CA VAL A 231 -21.82 18.61 -15.28
C VAL A 231 -21.99 19.38 -16.59
N ARG A 232 -23.16 19.97 -16.81
CA ARG A 232 -23.41 20.90 -17.90
C ARG A 232 -23.56 22.31 -17.34
N LEU A 233 -22.80 23.25 -17.93
CA LEU A 233 -22.83 24.62 -17.46
C LEU A 233 -24.07 25.37 -17.88
N ASP A 234 -24.63 25.13 -19.07
CA ASP A 234 -25.87 25.68 -19.66
C ASP A 234 -26.17 27.16 -19.31
N GLY A 235 -25.11 27.93 -19.04
CA GLY A 235 -25.20 29.34 -18.59
C GLY A 235 -25.67 29.53 -17.14
N ALA A 236 -25.87 28.46 -16.39
CA ALA A 236 -26.32 28.53 -15.00
C ALA A 236 -25.12 28.62 -14.02
N VAL A 237 -25.01 29.69 -13.29
CA VAL A 237 -23.98 29.89 -12.25
C VAL A 237 -24.09 28.83 -11.14
N ASP A 238 -25.29 28.31 -10.91
CA ASP A 238 -25.60 27.33 -9.89
C ASP A 238 -25.20 25.88 -10.32
N ALA A 239 -24.69 25.71 -11.54
CA ALA A 239 -24.22 24.42 -12.00
C ALA A 239 -23.02 23.88 -11.17
N LEU A 240 -22.14 24.79 -10.74
CA LEU A 240 -20.88 24.45 -10.03
C LEU A 240 -20.95 24.68 -8.52
N CYS A 241 -21.89 25.53 -8.07
CA CYS A 241 -21.96 25.95 -6.67
C CYS A 241 -23.39 25.81 -6.14
N GLU A 242 -23.52 25.43 -4.89
CA GLU A 242 -24.81 25.45 -4.20
C GLU A 242 -24.87 26.60 -3.17
N LYS A 243 -26.07 27.11 -2.94
CA LYS A 243 -26.35 28.15 -1.95
C LYS A 243 -26.74 27.46 -0.65
N ILE A 244 -25.97 27.73 0.41
CA ILE A 244 -26.31 27.22 1.74
C ILE A 244 -27.27 28.20 2.41
N GLU A 245 -28.39 27.70 2.93
CA GLU A 245 -29.32 28.49 3.72
C GLU A 245 -28.60 29.10 4.93
N GLY A 246 -28.74 30.45 5.07
CA GLY A 246 -28.16 31.19 6.18
C GLY A 246 -26.71 31.65 6.00
N ARG A 247 -26.06 31.37 4.85
CA ARG A 247 -24.72 31.89 4.53
C ARG A 247 -24.73 32.74 3.26
N PRO A 248 -24.00 33.86 3.22
CA PRO A 248 -23.87 34.66 2.01
C PRO A 248 -23.04 34.00 0.91
N ASP A 249 -22.15 33.07 1.30
CA ASP A 249 -21.19 32.45 0.41
C ASP A 249 -21.77 31.18 -0.26
N ARG A 250 -21.39 30.97 -1.51
CA ARG A 250 -21.69 29.72 -2.24
C ARG A 250 -20.60 28.70 -1.98
N GLN A 251 -20.97 27.45 -1.78
CA GLN A 251 -20.00 26.35 -1.71
C GLN A 251 -19.90 25.61 -3.05
N PRO A 252 -18.71 25.19 -3.45
CA PRO A 252 -18.54 24.32 -4.61
C PRO A 252 -19.27 22.98 -4.38
N LYS A 253 -19.96 22.50 -5.40
CA LYS A 253 -20.62 21.18 -5.40
C LYS A 253 -19.62 20.03 -5.55
N PHE A 254 -18.46 20.33 -6.11
CA PHE A 254 -17.44 19.36 -6.48
C PHE A 254 -16.14 19.70 -5.77
N ASP A 255 -15.40 18.67 -5.40
CA ASP A 255 -14.05 18.83 -4.83
C ASP A 255 -13.02 19.12 -5.94
N VAL A 256 -13.30 18.67 -7.17
CA VAL A 256 -12.50 18.90 -8.39
C VAL A 256 -13.44 19.05 -9.60
N LEU A 257 -13.01 19.89 -10.56
CA LEU A 257 -13.64 20.06 -11.88
C LEU A 257 -12.66 19.69 -12.98
#